data_921c0c94ddbcca20a6dc45c935190f39
#
_entry.id   921c0c94ddbcca20a6dc45c935190f39
#
_cell.length_a   1.000
_cell.length_b   1.000
_cell.length_c   1.000
_cell.angle_alpha   90.00
_cell.angle_beta   90.00
_cell.angle_gamma   90.00
#
_symmetry.space_group_name_H-M   'P 1'
#
loop_
_entity.id
_entity.type
_entity.pdbx_description
1 polymer ?
#
loop_
_entity_poly.entity_id
_entity_poly.type
_entity_poly.pdbx_seq_one_letter_code
_entity_poly.pdbx_strand_id
1 'polypeptide(L)'
;MRKIFIVLIVLVFYSTSVVAVEKFRFKYNLHENLPKKWVTEFKNIMNIVQDVMPINENTNHWVKNNMTLMNMKQGYGMDIYAWKSTKNPFPEKRANMKYSGLEATNSPAPWVQLDINPKDLTSSVNKNRTYSVIVHEYFHVYQRALSHNNISDRNSAKWLVEGGAKVLEEIYLMQYYKKYLLKNDLKQSDNWSIKRVSKEPKLYEKYNTSPQKKGFDNNYSGSAFIVLALVNELKKNNISEEKAFELVFREFWIQRGKQPQGWNWQPSFQNTFGMTVPEFYERLSKYKRKDLKKILPSKTLKIQDIFS
;
A
#
# COMPACT_ATOMS: atom_id res chain seq x y z
N MET A 1 -24.41 -68.38 32.85
CA MET A 1 -25.02 -67.36 31.95
C MET A 1 -24.09 -66.11 31.96
N ARG A 2 -23.31 -65.89 30.88
CA ARG A 2 -22.42 -64.74 30.71
C ARG A 2 -23.19 -63.62 30.01
N LYS A 3 -23.40 -62.49 30.69
CA LYS A 3 -23.98 -61.29 30.10
C LYS A 3 -22.93 -60.55 29.28
N ILE A 4 -23.10 -60.48 27.98
CA ILE A 4 -22.29 -59.67 27.06
C ILE A 4 -22.87 -58.25 27.07
N PHE A 5 -22.04 -57.28 27.56
CA PHE A 5 -22.31 -55.85 27.43
C PHE A 5 -21.79 -55.37 26.09
N ILE A 6 -22.71 -55.02 25.19
CA ILE A 6 -22.35 -54.35 23.93
C ILE A 6 -22.30 -52.83 24.24
N VAL A 7 -21.10 -52.25 24.21
CA VAL A 7 -20.90 -50.81 24.29
C VAL A 7 -21.01 -50.25 22.88
N LEU A 8 -22.08 -49.50 22.62
CA LEU A 8 -22.29 -48.80 21.36
C LEU A 8 -21.51 -47.49 21.42
N ILE A 9 -20.35 -47.40 20.74
CA ILE A 9 -19.60 -46.14 20.57
C ILE A 9 -20.25 -45.36 19.42
N VAL A 10 -21.03 -44.34 19.77
CA VAL A 10 -21.55 -43.37 18.78
C VAL A 10 -20.43 -42.36 18.48
N LEU A 11 -19.77 -42.55 17.34
CA LEU A 11 -18.85 -41.57 16.78
C LEU A 11 -19.64 -40.42 16.18
N VAL A 12 -19.78 -39.33 16.94
CA VAL A 12 -20.32 -38.07 16.42
C VAL A 12 -19.23 -37.40 15.59
N PHE A 13 -19.29 -37.54 14.29
CA PHE A 13 -18.48 -36.74 13.36
C PHE A 13 -19.00 -35.29 13.39
N TYR A 14 -18.34 -34.43 14.15
CA TYR A 14 -18.46 -33.01 13.93
C TYR A 14 -17.81 -32.68 12.60
N SER A 15 -18.59 -32.60 11.53
CA SER A 15 -18.16 -31.95 10.31
C SER A 15 -18.03 -30.46 10.61
N THR A 16 -16.85 -30.02 10.99
CA THR A 16 -16.53 -28.59 10.94
C THR A 16 -16.56 -28.20 9.47
N SER A 17 -17.71 -27.64 9.05
CA SER A 17 -17.77 -26.94 7.77
C SER A 17 -16.74 -25.82 7.85
N VAL A 18 -15.59 -26.02 7.19
CA VAL A 18 -14.65 -24.93 6.94
C VAL A 18 -15.42 -23.95 6.05
N VAL A 19 -15.97 -22.92 6.67
CA VAL A 19 -16.55 -21.80 5.93
C VAL A 19 -15.41 -21.22 5.13
N ALA A 20 -15.47 -21.39 3.81
CA ALA A 20 -14.45 -20.82 2.93
C ALA A 20 -14.44 -19.31 3.13
N VAL A 21 -13.31 -18.78 3.59
CA VAL A 21 -13.12 -17.35 3.80
C VAL A 21 -13.35 -16.63 2.48
N GLU A 22 -14.33 -15.71 2.44
CA GLU A 22 -14.65 -15.01 1.20
C GLU A 22 -13.46 -14.15 0.77
N LYS A 23 -12.90 -14.46 -0.40
CA LYS A 23 -11.76 -13.74 -0.98
C LYS A 23 -12.25 -12.42 -1.57
N PHE A 24 -11.56 -11.32 -1.25
CA PHE A 24 -11.81 -10.02 -1.85
C PHE A 24 -11.65 -10.09 -3.37
N ARG A 25 -12.63 -9.58 -4.11
CA ARG A 25 -12.66 -9.66 -5.57
C ARG A 25 -12.50 -8.28 -6.19
N PHE A 26 -11.67 -8.21 -7.22
CA PHE A 26 -11.58 -7.02 -8.05
C PHE A 26 -12.33 -7.22 -9.36
N LYS A 27 -13.22 -6.27 -9.68
CA LYS A 27 -13.85 -6.19 -11.00
C LYS A 27 -13.02 -5.24 -11.88
N TYR A 28 -12.54 -5.75 -12.99
CA TYR A 28 -11.69 -4.99 -13.92
C TYR A 28 -12.52 -4.39 -15.05
N ASN A 29 -12.65 -3.07 -15.05
CA ASN A 29 -13.28 -2.27 -16.09
C ASN A 29 -12.16 -1.66 -16.96
N LEU A 30 -11.62 -2.46 -17.86
CA LEU A 30 -10.47 -2.09 -18.69
C LEU A 30 -10.99 -1.62 -20.06
N HIS A 31 -10.74 -0.34 -20.38
CA HIS A 31 -11.19 0.24 -21.63
C HIS A 31 -10.41 -0.33 -22.84
N GLU A 32 -11.08 -0.51 -23.96
CA GLU A 32 -10.54 -1.12 -25.19
C GLU A 32 -9.34 -0.38 -25.80
N ASN A 33 -9.17 0.93 -25.49
CA ASN A 33 -8.04 1.71 -25.95
C ASN A 33 -6.70 1.36 -25.28
N LEU A 34 -6.72 0.51 -24.25
CA LEU A 34 -5.50 0.04 -23.59
C LEU A 34 -4.73 -0.94 -24.47
N PRO A 35 -3.40 -0.85 -24.57
CA PRO A 35 -2.61 -1.83 -25.30
C PRO A 35 -2.77 -3.23 -24.71
N LYS A 36 -2.99 -4.25 -25.54
CA LYS A 36 -3.11 -5.65 -25.12
C LYS A 36 -1.99 -6.09 -24.18
N LYS A 37 -0.74 -5.70 -24.49
CA LYS A 37 0.43 -6.00 -23.66
C LYS A 37 0.32 -5.39 -22.26
N TRP A 38 -0.19 -4.17 -22.12
CA TRP A 38 -0.42 -3.55 -20.83
C TRP A 38 -1.50 -4.28 -20.03
N VAL A 39 -2.60 -4.66 -20.70
CA VAL A 39 -3.70 -5.42 -20.07
C VAL A 39 -3.21 -6.77 -19.55
N THR A 40 -2.40 -7.48 -20.32
CA THR A 40 -1.81 -8.76 -19.88
C THR A 40 -0.95 -8.54 -18.64
N GLU A 41 -0.07 -7.55 -18.67
CA GLU A 41 0.82 -7.26 -17.56
C GLU A 41 0.06 -6.77 -16.31
N PHE A 42 -0.98 -5.95 -16.49
CA PHE A 42 -1.89 -5.56 -15.41
C PHE A 42 -2.44 -6.79 -14.67
N LYS A 43 -2.95 -7.78 -15.41
CA LYS A 43 -3.49 -9.01 -14.81
C LYS A 43 -2.42 -9.81 -14.06
N ASN A 44 -1.21 -9.89 -14.63
CA ASN A 44 -0.07 -10.55 -13.98
C ASN A 44 0.28 -9.86 -12.66
N ILE A 45 0.39 -8.54 -12.67
CA ILE A 45 0.69 -7.74 -11.48
C ILE A 45 -0.39 -7.96 -10.42
N MET A 46 -1.67 -7.84 -10.80
CA MET A 46 -2.79 -8.01 -9.87
C MET A 46 -2.82 -9.41 -9.26
N ASN A 47 -2.49 -10.45 -10.02
CA ASN A 47 -2.38 -11.80 -9.46
C ASN A 47 -1.27 -11.87 -8.41
N ILE A 48 -0.07 -11.37 -8.74
CA ILE A 48 1.07 -11.38 -7.82
C ILE A 48 0.76 -10.63 -6.52
N VAL A 49 0.23 -9.40 -6.61
CA VAL A 49 0.00 -8.58 -5.42
C VAL A 49 -1.14 -9.14 -4.56
N GLN A 50 -2.16 -9.75 -5.15
CA GLN A 50 -3.23 -10.42 -4.40
C GLN A 50 -2.77 -11.69 -3.70
N ASP A 51 -1.82 -12.41 -4.29
CA ASP A 51 -1.25 -13.62 -3.66
C ASP A 51 -0.30 -13.26 -2.52
N VAL A 52 0.47 -12.18 -2.66
CA VAL A 52 1.46 -11.75 -1.66
C VAL A 52 0.81 -10.95 -0.52
N MET A 53 -0.15 -10.10 -0.84
CA MET A 53 -0.87 -9.24 0.11
C MET A 53 -2.38 -9.55 0.07
N PRO A 54 -2.80 -10.74 0.51
CA PRO A 54 -4.19 -11.14 0.41
C PRO A 54 -5.09 -10.26 1.28
N ILE A 55 -6.21 -9.84 0.69
CA ILE A 55 -7.29 -9.18 1.41
C ILE A 55 -8.39 -10.22 1.59
N ASN A 56 -8.70 -10.55 2.83
CA ASN A 56 -9.73 -11.51 3.20
C ASN A 56 -10.45 -11.04 4.47
N GLU A 57 -11.47 -11.77 4.91
CA GLU A 57 -12.26 -11.41 6.09
C GLU A 57 -11.41 -11.27 7.36
N ASN A 58 -10.33 -12.04 7.49
CA ASN A 58 -9.46 -12.00 8.65
C ASN A 58 -8.51 -10.81 8.64
N THR A 59 -8.09 -10.35 7.46
CA THR A 59 -7.22 -9.18 7.30
C THR A 59 -7.99 -7.89 7.08
N ASN A 60 -9.28 -7.98 6.72
CA ASN A 60 -10.08 -6.84 6.36
C ASN A 60 -11.06 -6.43 7.44
N HIS A 61 -10.56 -5.72 8.40
CA HIS A 61 -11.40 -5.13 9.43
C HIS A 61 -12.41 -4.10 8.90
N TRP A 62 -12.12 -3.48 7.76
CA TRP A 62 -12.99 -2.51 7.12
C TRP A 62 -14.34 -3.12 6.70
N VAL A 63 -14.33 -4.35 6.22
CA VAL A 63 -15.53 -5.04 5.79
C VAL A 63 -16.41 -5.47 6.95
N LYS A 64 -15.85 -5.95 8.04
CA LYS A 64 -16.65 -6.31 9.21
C LYS A 64 -17.56 -5.18 9.71
N ASN A 65 -17.11 -3.93 9.56
CA ASN A 65 -17.81 -2.76 10.14
C ASN A 65 -18.55 -1.91 9.10
N ASN A 66 -18.29 -2.08 7.79
CA ASN A 66 -18.83 -1.24 6.73
C ASN A 66 -19.29 -2.06 5.50
N MET A 67 -19.82 -3.25 5.70
CA MET A 67 -20.40 -4.07 4.62
C MET A 67 -21.47 -3.33 3.80
N THR A 68 -22.10 -2.33 4.39
CA THR A 68 -23.05 -1.43 3.72
C THR A 68 -22.38 -0.46 2.74
N LEU A 69 -21.09 -0.20 2.84
CA LEU A 69 -20.39 0.75 1.97
C LEU A 69 -19.90 0.12 0.65
N MET A 70 -19.73 -1.18 0.62
CA MET A 70 -19.50 -1.90 -0.62
C MET A 70 -20.84 -2.41 -1.10
N ASN A 71 -21.29 -1.97 -2.26
CA ASN A 71 -22.57 -2.34 -2.83
C ASN A 71 -22.55 -3.84 -3.15
N MET A 72 -22.84 -4.66 -2.14
CA MET A 72 -22.66 -6.10 -2.04
C MET A 72 -23.63 -6.92 -2.93
N LYS A 73 -24.35 -6.27 -3.84
CA LYS A 73 -25.16 -7.00 -4.85
C LYS A 73 -24.33 -7.97 -5.72
N GLN A 74 -22.99 -7.85 -5.69
CA GLN A 74 -22.08 -8.66 -6.51
C GLN A 74 -20.97 -9.37 -5.71
N GLY A 75 -21.07 -9.46 -4.37
CA GLY A 75 -20.02 -10.01 -3.54
C GLY A 75 -19.01 -8.95 -3.06
N TYR A 76 -18.09 -9.40 -2.23
CA TYR A 76 -17.07 -8.62 -1.56
C TYR A 76 -15.97 -8.18 -2.54
N GLY A 77 -15.85 -6.90 -2.83
CA GLY A 77 -14.85 -6.47 -3.81
C GLY A 77 -14.79 -4.97 -4.10
N MET A 78 -13.98 -4.63 -5.10
CA MET A 78 -13.75 -3.27 -5.56
C MET A 78 -13.63 -3.21 -7.07
N ASP A 79 -14.17 -2.15 -7.68
CA ASP A 79 -13.97 -1.88 -9.10
C ASP A 79 -12.61 -1.23 -9.35
N ILE A 80 -11.94 -1.66 -10.43
CA ILE A 80 -10.77 -0.98 -10.98
C ILE A 80 -11.13 -0.51 -12.38
N TYR A 81 -10.95 0.78 -12.63
CA TYR A 81 -11.16 1.43 -13.93
C TYR A 81 -9.81 1.82 -14.52
N ALA A 82 -9.52 1.37 -15.73
CA ALA A 82 -8.27 1.74 -16.42
C ALA A 82 -8.51 2.13 -17.86
N TRP A 83 -7.81 3.18 -18.32
CA TRP A 83 -7.87 3.67 -19.71
C TRP A 83 -6.58 4.39 -20.11
N LYS A 84 -6.41 4.54 -21.41
CA LYS A 84 -5.30 5.28 -22.03
C LYS A 84 -5.83 6.57 -22.61
N SER A 85 -5.88 7.62 -21.83
CA SER A 85 -6.25 8.97 -22.30
C SER A 85 -6.26 9.96 -21.14
N THR A 86 -6.26 11.25 -21.44
CA THR A 86 -6.56 12.30 -20.46
C THR A 86 -8.05 12.47 -20.23
N LYS A 87 -8.90 11.90 -21.11
CA LYS A 87 -10.37 11.95 -21.00
C LYS A 87 -10.87 10.62 -20.44
N ASN A 88 -11.58 10.68 -19.31
CA ASN A 88 -12.20 9.51 -18.71
C ASN A 88 -13.34 8.99 -19.61
N PRO A 89 -13.29 7.73 -20.05
CA PRO A 89 -14.36 7.12 -20.85
C PRO A 89 -15.48 6.55 -19.99
N PHE A 90 -15.39 6.61 -18.67
CA PHE A 90 -16.38 6.11 -17.71
C PHE A 90 -17.12 7.31 -17.06
N PRO A 91 -18.15 7.87 -17.69
CA PRO A 91 -18.79 9.12 -17.25
C PRO A 91 -19.47 9.00 -15.88
N GLU A 92 -19.91 7.80 -15.50
CA GLU A 92 -20.49 7.51 -14.19
C GLU A 92 -19.46 7.53 -13.05
N LYS A 93 -18.17 7.46 -13.39
CA LYS A 93 -17.06 7.62 -12.44
C LYS A 93 -16.46 8.99 -12.60
N ARG A 94 -16.64 9.81 -11.61
CA ARG A 94 -16.22 11.20 -11.67
C ARG A 94 -14.72 11.31 -11.86
N ALA A 95 -14.34 11.92 -12.94
CA ALA A 95 -12.97 12.28 -13.25
C ALA A 95 -12.44 13.45 -12.41
N ASN A 96 -12.81 13.56 -11.14
CA ASN A 96 -12.23 14.57 -10.26
C ASN A 96 -10.78 14.24 -9.88
N MET A 97 -10.38 13.00 -10.08
CA MET A 97 -8.97 12.61 -9.97
C MET A 97 -8.28 12.92 -11.30
N LYS A 98 -7.34 13.85 -11.27
CA LYS A 98 -6.50 14.20 -12.44
C LYS A 98 -5.46 13.13 -12.74
N TYR A 99 -5.26 12.16 -11.84
CA TYR A 99 -4.20 11.15 -11.87
C TYR A 99 -4.74 9.81 -11.38
N SER A 100 -3.97 8.75 -11.59
CA SER A 100 -4.25 7.45 -10.99
C SER A 100 -4.34 7.56 -9.47
N GLY A 101 -5.25 6.81 -8.86
CA GLY A 101 -5.47 6.87 -7.44
C GLY A 101 -6.63 6.00 -6.96
N LEU A 102 -6.78 5.92 -5.64
CA LEU A 102 -7.88 5.26 -4.96
C LEU A 102 -8.91 6.29 -4.49
N GLU A 103 -10.12 6.26 -5.07
CA GLU A 103 -11.24 7.09 -4.63
C GLU A 103 -12.04 6.34 -3.56
N ALA A 104 -12.01 6.85 -2.34
CA ALA A 104 -12.70 6.20 -1.24
C ALA A 104 -13.37 7.13 -0.23
N THR A 105 -13.18 8.44 -0.36
CA THR A 105 -13.55 9.38 0.70
C THR A 105 -15.03 9.72 0.72
N ASN A 106 -15.73 9.69 -0.41
CA ASN A 106 -17.12 10.16 -0.52
C ASN A 106 -18.02 9.19 -1.30
N SER A 107 -17.57 7.97 -1.54
CA SER A 107 -18.36 6.98 -2.27
C SER A 107 -18.74 5.83 -1.37
N PRO A 108 -20.00 5.38 -1.44
CA PRO A 108 -20.42 4.13 -0.79
C PRO A 108 -19.72 2.90 -1.39
N ALA A 109 -19.14 3.03 -2.59
CA ALA A 109 -18.39 1.99 -3.28
C ALA A 109 -17.06 2.59 -3.77
N PRO A 110 -15.96 2.42 -3.02
CA PRO A 110 -14.64 2.89 -3.44
C PRO A 110 -14.16 2.15 -4.69
N TRP A 111 -13.37 2.84 -5.50
CA TRP A 111 -12.75 2.26 -6.71
C TRP A 111 -11.34 2.74 -6.91
N VAL A 112 -10.57 1.98 -7.69
CA VAL A 112 -9.25 2.39 -8.17
C VAL A 112 -9.38 2.90 -9.60
N GLN A 113 -8.73 4.04 -9.88
CA GLN A 113 -8.61 4.62 -11.20
C GLN A 113 -7.16 4.55 -11.66
N LEU A 114 -6.95 4.09 -12.88
CA LEU A 114 -5.64 4.04 -13.53
C LEU A 114 -5.74 4.76 -14.88
N ASP A 115 -5.34 6.03 -14.94
CA ASP A 115 -5.25 6.75 -16.19
C ASP A 115 -3.81 6.66 -16.74
N ILE A 116 -3.67 6.10 -17.94
CA ILE A 116 -2.39 5.81 -18.53
C ILE A 116 -2.07 6.84 -19.60
N ASN A 117 -1.10 7.70 -19.33
CA ASN A 117 -0.65 8.67 -20.31
C ASN A 117 -0.02 7.94 -21.51
N PRO A 118 -0.50 8.17 -22.75
CA PRO A 118 0.05 7.53 -23.95
C PRO A 118 1.56 7.72 -24.12
N LYS A 119 2.10 8.86 -23.71
CA LYS A 119 3.54 9.15 -23.79
C LYS A 119 4.37 8.26 -22.86
N ASP A 120 3.82 7.83 -21.75
CA ASP A 120 4.53 6.97 -20.80
C ASP A 120 4.71 5.55 -21.33
N LEU A 121 3.79 5.09 -22.18
CA LEU A 121 3.88 3.76 -22.81
C LEU A 121 4.99 3.64 -23.84
N THR A 122 5.48 4.75 -24.41
CA THR A 122 6.54 4.78 -25.42
C THR A 122 7.94 4.95 -24.80
N SER A 123 8.02 5.49 -23.59
CA SER A 123 9.27 5.68 -22.86
C SER A 123 9.71 4.40 -22.15
N SER A 124 10.97 4.01 -22.29
CA SER A 124 11.52 2.82 -21.61
C SER A 124 11.53 2.97 -20.07
N VAL A 125 11.62 4.19 -19.57
CA VAL A 125 11.60 4.50 -18.13
C VAL A 125 10.17 4.61 -17.63
N ASN A 126 9.35 5.43 -18.29
CA ASN A 126 7.98 5.71 -17.84
C ASN A 126 7.05 4.52 -18.00
N LYS A 127 7.32 3.64 -18.98
CA LYS A 127 6.55 2.41 -19.13
C LYS A 127 6.54 1.55 -17.84
N ASN A 128 7.69 1.43 -17.19
CA ASN A 128 7.76 0.71 -15.92
C ASN A 128 6.95 1.42 -14.82
N ARG A 129 6.86 2.75 -14.86
CA ARG A 129 6.02 3.52 -13.94
C ARG A 129 4.52 3.25 -14.16
N THR A 130 4.08 2.99 -15.40
CA THR A 130 2.68 2.60 -15.67
C THR A 130 2.33 1.23 -15.08
N TYR A 131 3.32 0.39 -14.82
CA TYR A 131 3.15 -0.88 -14.14
C TYR A 131 3.25 -0.75 -12.62
N SER A 132 4.22 0.02 -12.13
CA SER A 132 4.39 0.18 -10.68
C SER A 132 3.24 0.91 -10.01
N VAL A 133 2.53 1.79 -10.71
CA VAL A 133 1.34 2.46 -10.18
C VAL A 133 0.22 1.47 -9.82
N ILE A 134 0.14 0.32 -10.48
CA ILE A 134 -0.83 -0.73 -10.14
C ILE A 134 -0.52 -1.28 -8.74
N VAL A 135 0.75 -1.54 -8.45
CA VAL A 135 1.21 -1.99 -7.13
C VAL A 135 0.96 -0.92 -6.07
N HIS A 136 1.23 0.36 -6.40
CA HIS A 136 1.01 1.52 -5.55
C HIS A 136 -0.45 1.61 -5.10
N GLU A 137 -1.37 1.62 -6.06
CA GLU A 137 -2.80 1.75 -5.78
C GLU A 137 -3.38 0.50 -5.09
N TYR A 138 -2.92 -0.70 -5.46
CA TYR A 138 -3.27 -1.91 -4.72
C TYR A 138 -2.84 -1.82 -3.26
N PHE A 139 -1.64 -1.31 -3.00
CA PHE A 139 -1.15 -1.16 -1.63
C PHE A 139 -2.02 -0.21 -0.80
N HIS A 140 -2.56 0.85 -1.39
CA HIS A 140 -3.53 1.70 -0.70
C HIS A 140 -4.82 0.95 -0.33
N VAL A 141 -5.29 0.05 -1.20
CA VAL A 141 -6.43 -0.83 -0.86
C VAL A 141 -6.07 -1.73 0.31
N TYR A 142 -4.88 -2.33 0.30
CA TYR A 142 -4.37 -3.16 1.38
C TYR A 142 -4.22 -2.40 2.71
N GLN A 143 -3.61 -1.22 2.69
CA GLN A 143 -3.50 -0.34 3.87
C GLN A 143 -4.88 -0.04 4.47
N ARG A 144 -5.88 0.25 3.62
CA ARG A 144 -7.25 0.51 4.05
C ARG A 144 -7.91 -0.72 4.67
N ALA A 145 -7.72 -1.87 4.05
CA ALA A 145 -8.25 -3.12 4.55
C ALA A 145 -7.76 -3.41 5.97
N LEU A 146 -6.47 -3.23 6.22
CA LEU A 146 -5.85 -3.47 7.53
C LEU A 146 -6.21 -2.39 8.57
N SER A 147 -6.40 -1.15 8.16
CA SER A 147 -6.52 0.00 9.06
C SER A 147 -7.95 0.49 9.29
N HIS A 148 -8.98 -0.25 8.88
CA HIS A 148 -10.37 0.18 8.95
C HIS A 148 -10.65 1.54 8.28
N ASN A 149 -10.02 1.80 7.15
CA ASN A 149 -10.12 3.08 6.46
C ASN A 149 -9.46 4.27 7.21
N ASN A 150 -8.63 4.00 8.22
CA ASN A 150 -7.89 5.01 8.97
C ASN A 150 -6.66 5.55 8.21
N ILE A 151 -6.71 5.61 6.88
CA ILE A 151 -5.65 6.21 6.05
C ILE A 151 -6.01 7.62 5.55
N SER A 152 -7.15 8.17 5.99
CA SER A 152 -7.56 9.50 5.58
C SER A 152 -6.61 10.59 6.10
N ASP A 153 -6.54 11.70 5.38
CA ASP A 153 -5.60 12.81 5.53
C ASP A 153 -5.51 13.45 6.91
N ARG A 154 -6.52 13.25 7.72
CA ARG A 154 -6.58 13.89 9.04
C ARG A 154 -5.90 13.08 10.13
N ASN A 155 -5.75 11.78 9.93
CA ASN A 155 -5.47 10.84 11.01
C ASN A 155 -4.26 9.92 10.74
N SER A 156 -3.63 10.04 9.57
CA SER A 156 -2.46 9.25 9.20
C SER A 156 -1.37 10.15 8.66
N ALA A 157 -0.13 9.80 8.95
CA ALA A 157 1.00 10.49 8.35
C ALA A 157 1.06 10.16 6.86
N LYS A 158 0.94 11.19 6.01
CA LYS A 158 1.05 11.04 4.55
C LYS A 158 2.30 10.28 4.13
N TRP A 159 3.43 10.57 4.78
CA TRP A 159 4.69 9.92 4.44
C TRP A 159 4.67 8.40 4.70
N LEU A 160 3.88 7.90 5.67
CA LEU A 160 3.67 6.46 5.83
C LEU A 160 2.77 5.89 4.74
N VAL A 161 1.70 6.61 4.38
CA VAL A 161 0.76 6.18 3.34
C VAL A 161 1.46 6.13 1.99
N GLU A 162 1.89 7.28 1.48
CA GLU A 162 2.45 7.44 0.14
C GLU A 162 3.89 6.94 0.04
N GLY A 163 4.68 7.18 1.10
CA GLY A 163 6.06 6.70 1.14
C GLY A 163 6.15 5.18 1.20
N GLY A 164 5.24 4.54 1.95
CA GLY A 164 5.11 3.08 1.96
C GLY A 164 4.79 2.53 0.58
N ALA A 165 3.76 3.09 -0.08
CA ALA A 165 3.37 2.69 -1.42
C ALA A 165 4.51 2.91 -2.44
N LYS A 166 5.21 4.06 -2.36
CA LYS A 166 6.33 4.38 -3.24
C LYS A 166 7.53 3.45 -3.05
N VAL A 167 7.82 3.04 -1.84
CA VAL A 167 8.91 2.09 -1.57
C VAL A 167 8.53 0.69 -2.01
N LEU A 168 7.28 0.26 -1.78
CA LEU A 168 6.82 -1.06 -2.22
C LEU A 168 6.83 -1.19 -3.74
N GLU A 169 6.35 -0.17 -4.48
CA GLU A 169 6.43 -0.17 -5.95
C GLU A 169 7.87 -0.30 -6.44
N GLU A 170 8.84 0.30 -5.73
CA GLU A 170 10.25 0.19 -6.10
C GLU A 170 10.82 -1.21 -5.85
N ILE A 171 10.48 -1.85 -4.72
CA ILE A 171 10.87 -3.24 -4.44
C ILE A 171 10.29 -4.16 -5.52
N TYR A 172 9.04 -3.93 -5.91
CA TYR A 172 8.41 -4.66 -7.01
C TYR A 172 9.16 -4.48 -8.34
N LEU A 173 9.49 -3.24 -8.72
CA LEU A 173 10.24 -2.94 -9.93
C LEU A 173 11.63 -3.57 -9.93
N MET A 174 12.30 -3.57 -8.78
CA MET A 174 13.60 -4.23 -8.62
C MET A 174 13.49 -5.74 -8.84
N GLN A 175 12.51 -6.37 -8.23
CA GLN A 175 12.33 -7.81 -8.27
C GLN A 175 11.96 -8.31 -9.66
N TYR A 176 10.94 -7.71 -10.29
CA TYR A 176 10.33 -8.21 -11.52
C TYR A 176 10.88 -7.58 -12.79
N TYR A 177 11.31 -6.33 -12.74
CA TYR A 177 11.80 -5.60 -13.93
C TYR A 177 13.27 -5.26 -13.89
N LYS A 178 13.96 -5.55 -12.78
CA LYS A 178 15.40 -5.20 -12.59
C LYS A 178 15.67 -3.69 -12.77
N LYS A 179 14.72 -2.85 -12.30
CA LYS A 179 14.79 -1.39 -12.40
C LYS A 179 14.90 -0.75 -11.03
N TYR A 180 15.70 0.30 -10.93
CA TYR A 180 15.97 1.07 -9.72
C TYR A 180 15.64 2.54 -9.97
N LEU A 181 14.33 2.88 -9.99
CA LEU A 181 13.90 4.23 -10.32
C LEU A 181 14.01 5.16 -9.12
N LEU A 182 13.63 4.71 -7.93
CA LEU A 182 13.64 5.51 -6.70
C LEU A 182 15.02 6.07 -6.38
N LYS A 183 16.08 5.28 -6.60
CA LYS A 183 17.46 5.76 -6.42
C LYS A 183 17.76 7.00 -7.26
N ASN A 184 17.25 7.04 -8.49
CA ASN A 184 17.42 8.18 -9.39
C ASN A 184 16.53 9.35 -8.98
N ASP A 185 15.28 9.08 -8.63
CA ASP A 185 14.33 10.08 -8.13
C ASP A 185 14.88 10.77 -6.90
N LEU A 186 15.43 10.01 -5.94
CA LEU A 186 16.07 10.55 -4.73
C LEU A 186 17.36 11.36 -5.01
N LYS A 187 18.04 11.10 -6.13
CA LYS A 187 19.24 11.84 -6.51
C LYS A 187 18.95 13.12 -7.30
N GLN A 188 17.93 13.08 -8.16
CA GLN A 188 17.65 14.11 -9.17
C GLN A 188 16.63 15.15 -8.71
N SER A 189 16.05 14.97 -7.53
CA SER A 189 15.02 15.87 -7.06
C SER A 189 15.58 17.22 -6.65
N ASP A 190 15.53 18.20 -7.54
CA ASP A 190 15.89 19.61 -7.26
C ASP A 190 14.90 20.29 -6.30
N ASN A 191 13.70 19.74 -6.16
CA ASN A 191 12.59 20.34 -5.43
C ASN A 191 12.47 19.90 -3.98
N TRP A 192 13.24 18.92 -3.56
CA TRP A 192 13.38 18.52 -2.17
C TRP A 192 14.84 18.19 -1.88
N SER A 193 15.28 18.38 -0.68
CA SER A 193 16.59 17.93 -0.23
C SER A 193 16.43 17.05 1.00
N ILE A 194 17.28 16.04 1.14
CA ILE A 194 17.35 15.21 2.35
C ILE A 194 17.47 16.11 3.58
N LYS A 195 18.25 17.20 3.48
CA LYS A 195 18.40 18.17 4.55
C LYS A 195 17.06 18.80 4.96
N ARG A 196 16.18 19.12 3.99
CA ARG A 196 14.86 19.69 4.28
C ARG A 196 13.93 18.65 4.90
N VAL A 197 13.84 17.47 4.27
CA VAL A 197 13.04 16.36 4.78
C VAL A 197 13.43 16.00 6.19
N SER A 198 14.74 15.92 6.47
CA SER A 198 15.28 15.59 7.79
C SER A 198 14.99 16.68 8.83
N LYS A 199 15.01 17.96 8.43
CA LYS A 199 14.75 19.07 9.35
C LYS A 199 13.27 19.35 9.61
N GLU A 200 12.43 19.12 8.62
CA GLU A 200 11.02 19.50 8.63
C GLU A 200 10.10 18.29 8.27
N PRO A 201 10.28 17.12 8.93
CA PRO A 201 9.51 15.92 8.59
C PRO A 201 7.99 16.10 8.76
N LYS A 202 7.57 16.96 9.67
CA LYS A 202 6.15 17.29 9.89
C LYS A 202 5.44 17.83 8.66
N LEU A 203 6.16 18.44 7.71
CA LEU A 203 5.57 18.88 6.44
C LEU A 203 5.08 17.71 5.58
N TYR A 204 5.56 16.51 5.85
CA TYR A 204 5.17 15.29 5.15
C TYR A 204 4.08 14.48 5.86
N GLU A 205 3.56 14.98 6.98
CA GLU A 205 2.45 14.34 7.68
C GLU A 205 1.09 14.62 7.02
N LYS A 206 0.94 15.75 6.30
CA LYS A 206 -0.35 16.20 5.75
C LYS A 206 -0.32 16.34 4.23
N TYR A 207 -1.44 15.99 3.58
CA TYR A 207 -1.57 16.11 2.12
C TYR A 207 -1.56 17.55 1.62
N ASN A 208 -2.10 18.50 2.34
CA ASN A 208 -2.40 19.85 1.84
C ASN A 208 -1.57 20.98 2.43
N THR A 209 -0.54 20.70 3.17
CA THR A 209 0.29 21.75 3.78
C THR A 209 1.41 22.24 2.89
N SER A 210 1.62 21.58 1.76
CA SER A 210 2.44 22.19 0.73
C SER A 210 1.56 23.18 -0.02
N PRO A 211 1.77 24.47 0.15
CA PRO A 211 1.30 25.37 -0.88
C PRO A 211 1.91 24.85 -2.17
N GLN A 212 1.17 24.94 -3.26
CA GLN A 212 1.67 24.77 -4.63
C GLN A 212 2.75 25.84 -4.95
N LYS A 213 3.61 26.11 -4.00
CA LYS A 213 4.82 26.87 -4.21
C LYS A 213 5.64 26.04 -5.17
N LYS A 214 5.86 26.60 -6.36
CA LYS A 214 6.75 26.07 -7.41
C LYS A 214 7.85 25.23 -6.76
N GLY A 215 7.86 23.91 -7.04
CA GLY A 215 8.90 23.02 -6.59
C GLY A 215 8.57 22.01 -5.49
N PHE A 216 7.33 21.88 -5.03
CA PHE A 216 6.97 20.96 -3.94
C PHE A 216 6.28 19.65 -4.37
N ASP A 217 6.43 19.28 -5.63
CA ASP A 217 5.74 18.09 -6.19
C ASP A 217 6.35 16.75 -5.79
N ASN A 218 7.39 16.77 -4.94
CA ASN A 218 8.12 15.54 -4.60
C ASN A 218 7.81 14.99 -3.21
N ASN A 219 6.59 15.15 -2.77
CA ASN A 219 6.10 14.52 -1.54
C ASN A 219 6.30 12.99 -1.54
N TYR A 220 6.20 12.36 -2.70
CA TYR A 220 6.42 10.91 -2.84
C TYR A 220 7.86 10.51 -2.56
N SER A 221 8.85 11.19 -3.17
CA SER A 221 10.25 10.87 -2.95
C SER A 221 10.70 11.19 -1.53
N GLY A 222 10.30 12.35 -0.99
CA GLY A 222 10.57 12.71 0.41
C GLY A 222 9.92 11.74 1.39
N SER A 223 8.68 11.37 1.16
CA SER A 223 7.95 10.38 1.96
C SER A 223 8.64 9.00 1.91
N ALA A 224 9.05 8.56 0.72
CA ALA A 224 9.80 7.32 0.56
C ALA A 224 11.15 7.35 1.32
N PHE A 225 11.84 8.49 1.30
CA PHE A 225 13.07 8.67 2.08
C PHE A 225 12.80 8.51 3.59
N ILE A 226 11.72 9.08 4.12
CA ILE A 226 11.36 8.95 5.53
C ILE A 226 11.08 7.48 5.88
N VAL A 227 10.35 6.76 5.03
CA VAL A 227 10.08 5.32 5.21
C VAL A 227 11.38 4.51 5.20
N LEU A 228 12.27 4.76 4.25
CA LEU A 228 13.55 4.06 4.17
C LEU A 228 14.43 4.35 5.39
N ALA A 229 14.41 5.59 5.89
CA ALA A 229 15.13 5.95 7.12
C ALA A 229 14.53 5.21 8.33
N LEU A 230 13.20 5.09 8.43
CA LEU A 230 12.53 4.32 9.48
C LEU A 230 12.96 2.85 9.45
N VAL A 231 12.90 2.22 8.27
CA VAL A 231 13.38 0.83 8.10
C VAL A 231 14.84 0.69 8.54
N ASN A 232 15.69 1.65 8.18
CA ASN A 232 17.10 1.62 8.59
C ASN A 232 17.29 1.81 10.11
N GLU A 233 16.45 2.60 10.78
CA GLU A 233 16.49 2.71 12.26
C GLU A 233 16.05 1.39 12.92
N LEU A 234 15.05 0.71 12.37
CA LEU A 234 14.62 -0.61 12.86
C LEU A 234 15.73 -1.65 12.69
N LYS A 235 16.43 -1.66 11.56
CA LYS A 235 17.57 -2.56 11.30
C LYS A 235 18.73 -2.35 12.30
N LYS A 236 18.94 -1.15 12.79
CA LYS A 236 19.96 -0.88 13.84
C LYS A 236 19.64 -1.58 15.17
N ASN A 237 18.37 -1.97 15.38
CA ASN A 237 17.93 -2.72 16.55
C ASN A 237 17.96 -4.24 16.29
N ASN A 238 18.80 -4.74 15.39
CA ASN A 238 18.96 -6.15 15.01
C ASN A 238 17.70 -6.78 14.41
N ILE A 239 16.82 -5.98 13.81
CA ILE A 239 15.66 -6.45 13.05
C ILE A 239 16.10 -6.71 11.61
N SER A 240 15.73 -7.85 11.02
CA SER A 240 16.03 -8.14 9.61
C SER A 240 15.37 -7.10 8.69
N GLU A 241 15.86 -6.99 7.47
CA GLU A 241 15.31 -6.04 6.49
C GLU A 241 13.86 -6.38 6.14
N GLU A 242 13.57 -7.67 5.94
CA GLU A 242 12.24 -8.18 5.65
C GLU A 242 11.26 -7.83 6.78
N LYS A 243 11.66 -8.13 8.03
CA LYS A 243 10.83 -7.82 9.20
C LYS A 243 10.65 -6.32 9.42
N ALA A 244 11.66 -5.51 9.15
CA ALA A 244 11.55 -4.06 9.23
C ALA A 244 10.54 -3.50 8.20
N PHE A 245 10.53 -4.03 6.97
CA PHE A 245 9.53 -3.70 5.97
C PHE A 245 8.15 -4.25 6.33
N GLU A 246 8.05 -5.47 6.85
CA GLU A 246 6.78 -6.03 7.33
C GLU A 246 6.14 -5.12 8.40
N LEU A 247 6.92 -4.65 9.36
CA LEU A 247 6.44 -3.72 10.38
C LEU A 247 5.82 -2.46 9.76
N VAL A 248 6.46 -1.89 8.72
CA VAL A 248 5.99 -0.66 8.06
C VAL A 248 4.81 -0.92 7.12
N PHE A 249 4.83 -2.03 6.37
CA PHE A 249 3.86 -2.28 5.31
C PHE A 249 2.61 -3.02 5.79
N ARG A 250 2.70 -3.71 6.92
CA ARG A 250 1.60 -4.55 7.44
C ARG A 250 1.26 -4.23 8.88
N GLU A 251 2.19 -4.44 9.82
CA GLU A 251 1.90 -4.41 11.26
C GLU A 251 1.43 -3.04 11.74
N PHE A 252 2.03 -1.96 11.24
CA PHE A 252 1.57 -0.61 11.55
C PHE A 252 0.10 -0.41 11.18
N TRP A 253 -0.33 -0.88 10.01
CA TRP A 253 -1.71 -0.73 9.54
C TRP A 253 -2.68 -1.59 10.36
N ILE A 254 -2.26 -2.79 10.76
CA ILE A 254 -3.03 -3.63 11.71
C ILE A 254 -3.20 -2.90 13.04
N GLN A 255 -2.15 -2.30 13.59
CA GLN A 255 -2.25 -1.51 14.82
C GLN A 255 -3.15 -0.28 14.63
N ARG A 256 -3.12 0.37 13.48
CA ARG A 256 -4.06 1.45 13.11
C ARG A 256 -5.51 0.96 13.10
N GLY A 257 -5.75 -0.24 12.60
CA GLY A 257 -7.07 -0.86 12.58
C GLY A 257 -7.64 -1.16 13.96
N LYS A 258 -6.81 -1.32 14.97
CA LYS A 258 -7.25 -1.53 16.37
C LYS A 258 -7.66 -0.23 17.06
N GLN A 259 -7.32 0.93 16.52
CA GLN A 259 -7.68 2.21 17.09
C GLN A 259 -9.05 2.68 16.58
N PRO A 260 -9.84 3.40 17.39
CA PRO A 260 -11.07 4.01 16.91
C PRO A 260 -10.83 4.89 15.68
N GLN A 261 -11.84 4.95 14.81
CA GLN A 261 -11.78 5.79 13.61
C GLN A 261 -11.55 7.26 14.00
N GLY A 262 -10.64 7.91 13.34
CA GLY A 262 -10.31 9.31 13.59
C GLY A 262 -9.23 9.56 14.65
N TRP A 263 -8.73 8.53 15.31
CA TRP A 263 -7.69 8.70 16.32
C TRP A 263 -6.31 8.98 15.72
N ASN A 264 -5.48 9.67 16.53
CA ASN A 264 -4.10 9.96 16.17
C ASN A 264 -3.31 8.67 15.86
N TRP A 265 -2.47 8.73 14.83
CA TRP A 265 -1.64 7.61 14.38
C TRP A 265 -0.39 7.37 15.25
N GLN A 266 0.04 8.35 16.04
CA GLN A 266 1.28 8.29 16.81
C GLN A 266 1.33 7.16 17.85
N PRO A 267 0.25 6.82 18.57
CA PRO A 267 0.26 5.64 19.44
C PRO A 267 0.49 4.34 18.70
N SER A 268 -0.12 4.17 17.51
CA SER A 268 0.12 2.99 16.67
C SER A 268 1.57 2.94 16.18
N PHE A 269 2.17 4.09 15.88
CA PHE A 269 3.58 4.20 15.51
C PHE A 269 4.47 3.71 16.64
N GLN A 270 4.27 4.21 17.84
CA GLN A 270 5.05 3.82 19.02
C GLN A 270 4.91 2.32 19.33
N ASN A 271 3.68 1.81 19.31
CA ASN A 271 3.41 0.39 19.56
C ASN A 271 4.05 -0.53 18.52
N THR A 272 4.13 -0.09 17.27
CA THR A 272 4.68 -0.91 16.18
C THR A 272 6.20 -0.85 16.13
N PHE A 273 6.77 0.35 16.30
CA PHE A 273 8.21 0.58 16.02
C PHE A 273 9.06 0.70 17.29
N GLY A 274 8.45 0.67 18.47
CA GLY A 274 9.17 0.77 19.75
C GLY A 274 9.83 2.12 20.00
N MET A 275 9.46 3.17 19.26
CA MET A 275 9.95 4.54 19.42
C MET A 275 8.82 5.54 19.16
N THR A 276 8.88 6.68 19.81
CA THR A 276 7.93 7.78 19.55
C THR A 276 8.26 8.50 18.23
N VAL A 277 7.26 9.21 17.68
CA VAL A 277 7.47 10.03 16.49
C VAL A 277 8.53 11.13 16.68
N PRO A 278 8.56 11.88 17.81
CA PRO A 278 9.62 12.82 18.08
C PRO A 278 11.03 12.19 18.12
N GLU A 279 11.18 11.03 18.77
CA GLU A 279 12.46 10.31 18.79
C GLU A 279 12.89 9.89 17.38
N PHE A 280 11.96 9.39 16.58
CA PHE A 280 12.25 9.06 15.19
C PHE A 280 12.67 10.30 14.39
N TYR A 281 11.98 11.43 14.54
CA TYR A 281 12.33 12.66 13.84
C TYR A 281 13.69 13.23 14.26
N GLU A 282 14.05 13.09 15.54
CA GLU A 282 15.40 13.43 15.99
C GLU A 282 16.45 12.55 15.30
N ARG A 283 16.22 11.23 15.22
CA ARG A 283 17.14 10.32 14.50
C ARG A 283 17.19 10.65 13.01
N LEU A 284 16.03 10.92 12.39
CA LEU A 284 15.93 11.30 10.97
C LEU A 284 16.73 12.58 10.68
N SER A 285 16.78 13.55 11.62
CA SER A 285 17.53 14.80 11.46
C SER A 285 19.03 14.61 11.22
N LYS A 286 19.57 13.47 11.62
CA LYS A 286 21.00 13.10 11.50
C LYS A 286 21.35 12.54 10.12
N TYR A 287 20.34 12.17 9.30
CA TYR A 287 20.56 11.63 7.96
C TYR A 287 21.06 12.68 6.97
N LYS A 288 21.99 12.26 6.13
CA LYS A 288 22.63 13.11 5.11
C LYS A 288 22.53 12.40 3.74
N ARG A 289 22.75 13.13 2.66
CA ARG A 289 22.76 12.58 1.30
C ARG A 289 23.68 11.36 1.11
N LYS A 290 24.81 11.31 1.81
CA LYS A 290 25.72 10.16 1.77
C LYS A 290 25.11 8.87 2.29
N ASP A 291 24.08 8.95 3.14
CA ASP A 291 23.45 7.79 3.75
C ASP A 291 22.43 7.11 2.81
N LEU A 292 22.09 7.75 1.68
CA LEU A 292 21.16 7.17 0.69
C LEU A 292 21.49 5.73 0.30
N LYS A 293 22.78 5.44 0.07
CA LYS A 293 23.20 4.10 -0.34
C LYS A 293 22.90 3.03 0.71
N LYS A 294 22.90 3.43 2.01
CA LYS A 294 22.71 2.50 3.14
C LYS A 294 21.26 2.20 3.41
N ILE A 295 20.36 3.12 3.05
CA ILE A 295 18.94 3.00 3.36
C ILE A 295 18.11 2.43 2.20
N LEU A 296 18.66 2.34 0.99
CA LEU A 296 17.96 1.71 -0.13
C LEU A 296 17.74 0.22 0.14
N PRO A 297 16.60 -0.34 -0.31
CA PRO A 297 16.32 -1.76 -0.16
C PRO A 297 17.42 -2.61 -0.78
N SER A 298 17.69 -3.77 -0.18
CA SER A 298 18.58 -4.78 -0.76
C SER A 298 18.07 -5.21 -2.13
N LYS A 299 18.99 -5.44 -3.06
CA LYS A 299 18.65 -5.93 -4.41
C LYS A 299 18.07 -7.37 -4.41
N THR A 300 18.30 -8.09 -3.34
CA THR A 300 17.84 -9.47 -3.14
C THR A 300 16.50 -9.53 -2.41
N LEU A 301 16.04 -8.41 -1.85
CA LEU A 301 14.77 -8.34 -1.14
C LEU A 301 13.61 -8.65 -2.08
N LYS A 302 12.73 -9.55 -1.65
CA LYS A 302 11.52 -9.93 -2.37
C LYS A 302 10.27 -9.53 -1.61
N ILE A 303 9.22 -9.18 -2.34
CA ILE A 303 7.95 -8.83 -1.69
C ILE A 303 7.37 -10.02 -0.92
N GLN A 304 7.58 -11.26 -1.38
CA GLN A 304 7.14 -12.47 -0.69
C GLN A 304 7.78 -12.62 0.70
N ASP A 305 9.06 -12.26 0.83
CA ASP A 305 9.79 -12.38 2.09
C ASP A 305 9.32 -11.35 3.14
N ILE A 306 8.69 -10.25 2.67
CA ILE A 306 8.14 -9.20 3.53
C ILE A 306 6.76 -9.58 4.08
N PHE A 307 5.95 -10.30 3.29
CA PHE A 307 4.56 -10.60 3.62
C PHE A 307 4.31 -12.08 3.97
N SER A 308 5.40 -12.86 4.15
CA SER A 308 5.35 -14.28 4.53
C SER A 308 4.77 -14.52 5.93
#